data_fc5f56159656305ef8c82bd9294e458b
#
_entry.id   fc5f56159656305ef8c82bd9294e458b
#
_cell.length_a   1.000
_cell.length_b   1.000
_cell.length_c   1.000
_cell.angle_alpha   90.00
_cell.angle_beta   90.00
_cell.angle_gamma   90.00
#
_symmetry.space_group_name_H-M   'P 1'
#
loop_
_entity.id
_entity.type
_entity.pdbx_description
1 polymer ?
#
loop_
_entity_poly.entity_id
_entity_poly.type
_entity_poly.pdbx_seq_one_letter_code
_entity_poly.pdbx_strand_id
1 'polypeptide(L)'
;SPAGYDSIRAISALQGTYGKQVEFARELAKRRMEGTPIIQTIFSPFPTLKKLAGDRLLTDMKEYPRSVHHALAAITATTMDFVGYNIDAGVDGFFFATQNGVKTMMTEEEFNEFGVFYDLAVINSYAKKTWFNPIHMHGEDVYFEKLKDYFLNINNYT
;
A
#
# COMPACT_ATOMS: atom_id res chain seq x y z
N SER A 1 21.36 -4.94 5.31
CA SER A 1 22.25 -5.52 4.28
C SER A 1 21.43 -5.99 3.08
N PRO A 2 22.00 -6.06 1.87
CA PRO A 2 21.28 -6.56 0.67
C PRO A 2 20.61 -7.90 0.89
N ALA A 3 21.29 -8.84 1.55
CA ALA A 3 20.76 -10.17 1.84
C ALA A 3 19.43 -10.15 2.64
N GLY A 4 19.21 -9.16 3.48
CA GLY A 4 17.94 -8.98 4.19
C GLY A 4 16.79 -8.67 3.24
N TYR A 5 16.99 -7.74 2.30
CA TYR A 5 16.00 -7.41 1.27
C TYR A 5 15.77 -8.57 0.31
N ASP A 6 16.85 -9.23 -0.11
CA ASP A 6 16.79 -10.38 -1.02
C ASP A 6 16.12 -11.62 -0.40
N SER A 7 15.98 -11.65 0.92
CA SER A 7 15.26 -12.73 1.63
C SER A 7 13.75 -12.50 1.71
N ILE A 8 13.27 -11.26 1.49
CA ILE A 8 11.84 -10.95 1.54
C ILE A 8 11.12 -11.66 0.39
N ARG A 9 10.03 -12.35 0.71
CA ARG A 9 9.19 -13.06 -0.26
C ARG A 9 7.75 -12.61 -0.13
N ALA A 10 7.02 -12.68 -1.22
CA ALA A 10 5.57 -12.57 -1.18
C ALA A 10 4.99 -13.71 -0.35
N ILE A 11 4.01 -13.40 0.48
CA ILE A 11 3.28 -14.36 1.31
C ILE A 11 1.82 -14.33 0.94
N SER A 12 1.12 -15.44 1.16
CA SER A 12 -0.33 -15.49 0.96
C SER A 12 -1.04 -14.64 2.02
N ALA A 13 -1.93 -13.79 1.58
CA ALA A 13 -2.76 -12.96 2.44
C ALA A 13 -3.89 -13.74 3.15
N LEU A 14 -4.01 -15.05 2.93
CA LEU A 14 -4.88 -15.93 3.74
C LEU A 14 -4.20 -16.39 5.04
N GLN A 15 -2.94 -16.05 5.27
CA GLN A 15 -2.18 -16.47 6.43
C GLN A 15 -2.04 -15.36 7.47
N GLY A 16 -1.79 -15.76 8.72
CA GLY A 16 -1.46 -14.86 9.82
C GLY A 16 -2.50 -13.76 10.06
N THR A 17 -2.02 -12.56 10.29
CA THR A 17 -2.87 -11.39 10.58
C THR A 17 -3.70 -10.96 9.35
N TYR A 18 -3.15 -11.08 8.14
CA TYR A 18 -3.89 -10.77 6.91
C TYR A 18 -5.12 -11.67 6.76
N GLY A 19 -4.96 -12.98 6.96
CA GLY A 19 -6.08 -13.92 6.87
C GLY A 19 -7.19 -13.63 7.88
N LYS A 20 -6.81 -13.24 9.11
CA LYS A 20 -7.79 -12.81 10.13
C LYS A 20 -8.54 -11.54 9.71
N GLN A 21 -7.87 -10.59 9.08
CA GLN A 21 -8.50 -9.35 8.59
C GLN A 21 -9.45 -9.64 7.42
N VAL A 22 -9.08 -10.51 6.50
CA VAL A 22 -9.95 -10.94 5.39
C VAL A 22 -11.22 -11.62 5.93
N GLU A 23 -11.08 -12.51 6.91
CA GLU A 23 -12.23 -13.18 7.53
C GLU A 23 -13.12 -12.18 8.28
N PHE A 24 -12.52 -11.24 9.01
CA PHE A 24 -13.27 -10.17 9.68
C PHE A 24 -14.04 -9.30 8.68
N ALA A 25 -13.41 -8.91 7.57
CA ALA A 25 -14.09 -8.16 6.51
C ALA A 25 -15.27 -8.94 5.93
N ARG A 26 -15.11 -10.25 5.71
CA ARG A 26 -16.18 -11.15 5.23
C ARG A 26 -17.36 -11.23 6.20
N GLU A 27 -17.08 -11.35 7.50
CA GLU A 27 -18.13 -11.35 8.51
C GLU A 27 -18.85 -10.02 8.65
N LEU A 28 -18.12 -8.89 8.53
CA LEU A 28 -18.74 -7.57 8.48
C LEU A 28 -19.65 -7.42 7.26
N ALA A 29 -19.18 -7.84 6.08
CA ALA A 29 -19.96 -7.74 4.85
C ALA A 29 -21.29 -8.51 4.93
N LYS A 30 -21.30 -9.66 5.59
CA LYS A 30 -22.53 -10.45 5.84
C LYS A 30 -23.52 -9.74 6.76
N ARG A 31 -23.05 -8.91 7.69
CA ARG A 31 -23.85 -8.32 8.76
C ARG A 31 -24.08 -6.81 8.59
N ARG A 32 -23.54 -6.22 7.53
CA ARG A 32 -23.66 -4.79 7.30
C ARG A 32 -25.12 -4.37 7.10
N MET A 33 -25.45 -3.18 7.60
CA MET A 33 -26.74 -2.55 7.28
C MET A 33 -26.72 -2.07 5.83
N GLU A 34 -27.88 -2.06 5.20
CA GLU A 34 -28.05 -1.56 3.84
C GLU A 34 -27.50 -0.13 3.72
N GLY A 35 -26.75 0.15 2.64
CA GLY A 35 -26.15 1.45 2.39
C GLY A 35 -24.89 1.78 3.19
N THR A 36 -24.42 0.90 4.09
CA THR A 36 -23.20 1.13 4.86
C THR A 36 -21.99 0.58 4.12
N PRO A 37 -21.05 1.42 3.62
CA PRO A 37 -19.86 0.94 2.95
C PRO A 37 -18.87 0.32 3.94
N ILE A 38 -18.17 -0.71 3.50
CA ILE A 38 -17.05 -1.35 4.22
C ILE A 38 -15.80 -1.12 3.41
N ILE A 39 -14.78 -0.49 4.01
CA ILE A 39 -13.49 -0.27 3.39
C ILE A 39 -12.39 -0.92 4.22
N GLN A 40 -11.39 -1.48 3.52
CA GLN A 40 -10.20 -2.06 4.14
C GLN A 40 -9.04 -1.08 4.06
N THR A 41 -8.34 -0.86 5.17
CA THR A 41 -7.10 -0.09 5.15
C THR A 41 -5.97 -0.92 4.55
N ILE A 42 -5.26 -0.33 3.60
CA ILE A 42 -4.02 -0.87 3.03
C ILE A 42 -2.94 0.21 3.05
N PHE A 43 -1.70 -0.20 3.24
CA PHE A 43 -0.56 0.70 3.25
C PHE A 43 0.21 0.62 1.94
N SER A 44 0.76 1.75 1.51
CA SER A 44 1.73 1.80 0.44
C SER A 44 2.91 0.84 0.71
N PRO A 45 3.45 0.17 -0.32
CA PRO A 45 4.57 -0.76 -0.15
C PRO A 45 5.82 -0.13 0.47
N PHE A 46 6.16 1.11 0.11
CA PHE A 46 7.36 1.78 0.64
C PHE A 46 7.30 2.02 2.15
N PRO A 47 6.25 2.62 2.75
CA PRO A 47 6.09 2.70 4.20
C PRO A 47 6.17 1.35 4.90
N THR A 48 5.63 0.31 4.27
CA THR A 48 5.69 -1.05 4.81
C THR A 48 7.12 -1.54 4.87
N LEU A 49 7.89 -1.38 3.79
CA LEU A 49 9.31 -1.74 3.78
C LEU A 49 10.11 -0.89 4.76
N LYS A 50 9.80 0.41 4.89
CA LYS A 50 10.48 1.29 5.86
C LYS A 50 10.28 0.84 7.29
N LYS A 51 9.08 0.34 7.64
CA LYS A 51 8.84 -0.25 8.98
C LYS A 51 9.67 -1.50 9.23
N LEU A 52 9.96 -2.30 8.21
CA LEU A 52 10.81 -3.50 8.32
C LEU A 52 12.30 -3.17 8.35
N ALA A 53 12.75 -2.21 7.55
CA ALA A 53 14.16 -1.88 7.36
C ALA A 53 14.68 -0.75 8.28
N GLY A 54 13.76 0.04 8.84
CA GLY A 54 14.11 1.24 9.62
C GLY A 54 14.66 2.37 8.76
N ASP A 55 15.35 3.32 9.39
CA ASP A 55 15.87 4.53 8.71
C ASP A 55 16.97 4.22 7.69
N ARG A 56 17.59 3.07 7.80
CA ARG A 56 18.61 2.61 6.89
C ARG A 56 18.09 2.46 5.44
N LEU A 57 16.79 2.28 5.24
CA LEU A 57 16.20 2.13 3.92
C LEU A 57 16.60 3.25 2.95
N LEU A 58 16.64 4.51 3.42
CA LEU A 58 16.96 5.67 2.58
C LEU A 58 18.40 5.64 2.05
N THR A 59 19.32 5.09 2.83
CA THR A 59 20.71 4.85 2.40
C THR A 59 20.77 3.63 1.46
N ASP A 60 20.10 2.55 1.83
CA ASP A 60 20.13 1.29 1.09
C ASP A 60 19.47 1.41 -0.31
N MET A 61 18.51 2.33 -0.50
CA MET A 61 17.98 2.67 -1.84
C MET A 61 19.07 3.12 -2.81
N LYS A 62 20.06 3.86 -2.33
CA LYS A 62 21.18 4.37 -3.13
C LYS A 62 22.29 3.34 -3.30
N GLU A 63 22.58 2.59 -2.24
CA GLU A 63 23.67 1.61 -2.23
C GLU A 63 23.27 0.27 -2.87
N TYR A 64 22.02 -0.16 -2.68
CA TYR A 64 21.51 -1.49 -3.07
C TYR A 64 20.13 -1.42 -3.74
N PRO A 65 19.93 -0.57 -4.78
CA PRO A 65 18.61 -0.33 -5.36
C PRO A 65 17.92 -1.61 -5.84
N ARG A 66 18.66 -2.56 -6.41
CA ARG A 66 18.08 -3.83 -6.90
C ARG A 66 17.49 -4.67 -5.78
N SER A 67 18.16 -4.76 -4.64
CA SER A 67 17.65 -5.51 -3.47
C SER A 67 16.43 -4.82 -2.87
N VAL A 68 16.42 -3.49 -2.81
CA VAL A 68 15.26 -2.71 -2.35
C VAL A 68 14.07 -2.93 -3.29
N HIS A 69 14.28 -2.89 -4.61
CA HIS A 69 13.22 -3.20 -5.59
C HIS A 69 12.68 -4.62 -5.44
N HIS A 70 13.56 -5.61 -5.18
CA HIS A 70 13.12 -6.99 -4.91
C HIS A 70 12.16 -7.06 -3.71
N ALA A 71 12.52 -6.40 -2.61
CA ALA A 71 11.69 -6.36 -1.42
C ALA A 71 10.36 -5.64 -1.65
N LEU A 72 10.38 -4.48 -2.33
CA LEU A 72 9.18 -3.73 -2.68
C LEU A 72 8.24 -4.55 -3.59
N ALA A 73 8.79 -5.27 -4.57
CA ALA A 73 7.99 -6.14 -5.43
C ALA A 73 7.30 -7.26 -4.65
N ALA A 74 8.00 -7.88 -3.69
CA ALA A 74 7.43 -8.93 -2.84
C ALA A 74 6.31 -8.40 -1.92
N ILE A 75 6.51 -7.22 -1.32
CA ILE A 75 5.48 -6.55 -0.49
C ILE A 75 4.28 -6.15 -1.35
N THR A 76 4.51 -5.60 -2.54
CA THR A 76 3.46 -5.23 -3.49
C THR A 76 2.61 -6.44 -3.87
N ALA A 77 3.24 -7.56 -4.21
CA ALA A 77 2.54 -8.79 -4.55
C ALA A 77 1.67 -9.29 -3.38
N THR A 78 2.20 -9.26 -2.14
CA THR A 78 1.43 -9.60 -0.94
C THR A 78 0.23 -8.66 -0.74
N THR A 79 0.43 -7.36 -0.95
CA THR A 79 -0.63 -6.35 -0.80
C THR A 79 -1.72 -6.55 -1.86
N MET A 80 -1.35 -6.84 -3.10
CA MET A 80 -2.32 -7.13 -4.17
C MET A 80 -3.11 -8.41 -3.92
N ASP A 81 -2.47 -9.45 -3.36
CA ASP A 81 -3.14 -10.68 -2.93
C ASP A 81 -4.16 -10.39 -1.82
N PHE A 82 -3.78 -9.57 -0.82
CA PHE A 82 -4.67 -9.11 0.24
C PHE A 82 -5.85 -8.28 -0.30
N VAL A 83 -5.61 -7.42 -1.27
CA VAL A 83 -6.65 -6.67 -1.97
C VAL A 83 -7.65 -7.62 -2.64
N GLY A 84 -7.18 -8.61 -3.38
CA GLY A 84 -8.04 -9.59 -4.06
C GLY A 84 -8.98 -10.31 -3.08
N TYR A 85 -8.44 -10.86 -1.99
CA TYR A 85 -9.25 -11.56 -1.00
C TYR A 85 -10.24 -10.66 -0.25
N ASN A 86 -9.92 -9.38 -0.04
CA ASN A 86 -10.87 -8.44 0.55
C ASN A 86 -12.01 -8.08 -0.41
N ILE A 87 -11.73 -7.93 -1.72
CA ILE A 87 -12.78 -7.77 -2.73
C ILE A 87 -13.72 -8.98 -2.71
N ASP A 88 -13.18 -10.20 -2.72
CA ASP A 88 -13.96 -11.45 -2.63
C ASP A 88 -14.72 -11.58 -1.30
N ALA A 89 -14.22 -10.95 -0.22
CA ALA A 89 -14.89 -10.87 1.06
C ALA A 89 -16.06 -9.87 1.07
N GLY A 90 -16.17 -8.98 0.08
CA GLY A 90 -17.29 -8.06 -0.11
C GLY A 90 -17.05 -6.64 0.41
N VAL A 91 -15.79 -6.17 0.47
CA VAL A 91 -15.50 -4.75 0.76
C VAL A 91 -15.87 -3.88 -0.44
N ASP A 92 -16.27 -2.65 -0.15
CA ASP A 92 -16.68 -1.66 -1.15
C ASP A 92 -15.50 -0.82 -1.65
N GLY A 93 -14.36 -0.89 -0.96
CA GLY A 93 -13.17 -0.16 -1.35
C GLY A 93 -12.01 -0.26 -0.36
N PHE A 94 -11.03 0.61 -0.58
CA PHE A 94 -9.79 0.61 0.18
C PHE A 94 -9.40 2.01 0.61
N PHE A 95 -9.07 2.14 1.90
CA PHE A 95 -8.40 3.31 2.44
C PHE A 95 -6.89 3.14 2.22
N PHE A 96 -6.38 3.76 1.15
CA PHE A 96 -4.96 3.68 0.80
C PHE A 96 -4.16 4.71 1.58
N ALA A 97 -3.32 4.24 2.50
CA ALA A 97 -2.50 5.11 3.34
C ALA A 97 -1.06 5.20 2.82
N THR A 98 -0.64 6.41 2.42
CA THR A 98 0.75 6.73 2.08
C THR A 98 1.32 7.75 3.06
N GLN A 99 2.55 7.50 3.56
CA GLN A 99 3.18 8.30 4.60
C GLN A 99 4.56 8.81 4.22
N ASN A 100 5.07 8.48 3.03
CA ASN A 100 6.45 8.76 2.65
C ASN A 100 6.61 9.57 1.36
N GLY A 101 5.51 10.04 0.80
CA GLY A 101 5.52 10.96 -0.34
C GLY A 101 5.84 12.39 0.09
N VAL A 102 6.91 12.59 0.89
CA VAL A 102 7.28 13.89 1.45
C VAL A 102 8.67 14.32 1.00
N LYS A 103 8.80 15.59 0.64
CA LYS A 103 10.04 16.17 0.07
C LYS A 103 11.21 16.15 1.05
N THR A 104 10.93 16.12 2.34
CA THR A 104 11.97 16.06 3.39
C THR A 104 12.62 14.69 3.50
N MET A 105 12.00 13.63 2.94
CA MET A 105 12.48 12.26 3.06
C MET A 105 13.22 11.77 1.82
N MET A 106 12.76 12.12 0.63
CA MET A 106 13.32 11.65 -0.64
C MET A 106 13.12 12.68 -1.75
N THR A 107 13.92 12.60 -2.80
CA THR A 107 13.73 13.41 -4.00
C THR A 107 12.48 12.97 -4.77
N GLU A 108 12.03 13.79 -5.72
CA GLU A 108 10.90 13.44 -6.56
C GLU A 108 11.19 12.21 -7.44
N GLU A 109 12.42 12.08 -7.94
CA GLU A 109 12.86 10.92 -8.71
C GLU A 109 12.84 9.66 -7.87
N GLU A 110 13.38 9.70 -6.65
CA GLU A 110 13.35 8.60 -5.69
C GLU A 110 11.90 8.22 -5.33
N PHE A 111 11.02 9.21 -5.14
CA PHE A 111 9.62 8.95 -4.87
C PHE A 111 8.90 8.31 -6.06
N ASN A 112 9.18 8.76 -7.28
CA ASN A 112 8.62 8.13 -8.48
C ASN A 112 9.06 6.67 -8.61
N GLU A 113 10.35 6.39 -8.39
CA GLU A 113 10.95 5.06 -8.57
C GLU A 113 10.54 4.08 -7.47
N PHE A 114 10.66 4.47 -6.20
CA PHE A 114 10.48 3.57 -5.05
C PHE A 114 9.09 3.68 -4.39
N GLY A 115 8.33 4.73 -4.68
CA GLY A 115 6.98 4.97 -4.16
C GLY A 115 5.91 4.80 -5.23
N VAL A 116 5.76 5.78 -6.10
CA VAL A 116 4.66 5.89 -7.07
C VAL A 116 4.51 4.63 -7.92
N PHE A 117 5.61 4.07 -8.42
CA PHE A 117 5.60 2.87 -9.26
C PHE A 117 4.87 1.70 -8.56
N TYR A 118 5.18 1.46 -7.30
CA TYR A 118 4.60 0.37 -6.52
C TYR A 118 3.19 0.69 -6.02
N ASP A 119 2.93 1.94 -5.66
CA ASP A 119 1.62 2.42 -5.27
C ASP A 119 0.60 2.23 -6.41
N LEU A 120 0.96 2.65 -7.62
CA LEU A 120 0.09 2.48 -8.78
C LEU A 120 -0.19 1.01 -9.12
N ALA A 121 0.76 0.11 -8.90
CA ALA A 121 0.53 -1.32 -9.08
C ALA A 121 -0.57 -1.82 -8.13
N VAL A 122 -0.52 -1.44 -6.84
CA VAL A 122 -1.55 -1.79 -5.87
C VAL A 122 -2.88 -1.13 -6.21
N ILE A 123 -2.90 0.18 -6.46
CA ILE A 123 -4.12 0.94 -6.76
C ILE A 123 -4.83 0.38 -8.00
N ASN A 124 -4.10 0.10 -9.07
CA ASN A 124 -4.65 -0.46 -10.30
C ASN A 124 -5.27 -1.85 -10.09
N SER A 125 -4.89 -2.58 -9.05
CA SER A 125 -5.48 -3.88 -8.75
C SER A 125 -6.93 -3.80 -8.27
N TYR A 126 -7.38 -2.65 -7.74
CA TYR A 126 -8.72 -2.48 -7.18
C TYR A 126 -9.54 -1.28 -7.72
N ALA A 127 -8.89 -0.23 -8.21
CA ALA A 127 -9.56 1.05 -8.53
C ALA A 127 -10.77 0.94 -9.46
N LYS A 128 -10.76 -0.04 -10.37
CA LYS A 128 -11.90 -0.31 -11.29
C LYS A 128 -12.88 -1.37 -10.78
N LYS A 129 -12.58 -2.00 -9.64
CA LYS A 129 -13.39 -3.08 -9.07
C LYS A 129 -14.20 -2.63 -7.86
N THR A 130 -13.85 -1.49 -7.29
CA THR A 130 -14.43 -0.94 -6.07
C THR A 130 -14.81 0.51 -6.28
N TRP A 131 -15.76 1.02 -5.50
CA TRP A 131 -16.33 2.33 -5.72
C TRP A 131 -16.02 3.36 -4.63
N PHE A 132 -15.51 2.91 -3.46
CA PHE A 132 -15.20 3.80 -2.34
C PHE A 132 -13.73 3.72 -1.95
N ASN A 133 -12.89 4.50 -2.62
CA ASN A 133 -11.43 4.43 -2.54
C ASN A 133 -10.82 5.77 -2.08
N PRO A 134 -10.80 6.06 -0.76
CA PRO A 134 -10.08 7.21 -0.24
C PRO A 134 -8.56 6.98 -0.24
N ILE A 135 -7.82 8.05 -0.52
CA ILE A 135 -6.39 8.12 -0.25
C ILE A 135 -6.14 8.97 1.00
N HIS A 136 -5.29 8.48 1.88
CA HIS A 136 -4.79 9.20 3.03
C HIS A 136 -3.33 9.56 2.82
N MET A 137 -3.07 10.86 2.73
CA MET A 137 -1.74 11.44 2.61
C MET A 137 -1.35 12.04 3.95
N HIS A 138 -0.26 11.55 4.53
CA HIS A 138 0.23 12.01 5.81
C HIS A 138 1.66 12.55 5.70
N GLY A 139 1.89 13.72 6.31
CA GLY A 139 3.19 14.37 6.40
C GLY A 139 3.16 15.81 5.92
N GLU A 140 4.20 16.57 6.28
CA GLU A 140 4.45 17.92 5.78
C GLU A 140 5.15 17.86 4.42
N ASP A 141 4.90 18.84 3.55
CA ASP A 141 5.52 18.95 2.21
C ASP A 141 5.37 17.69 1.34
N VAL A 142 4.17 17.12 1.29
CA VAL A 142 3.86 15.98 0.44
C VAL A 142 4.00 16.31 -1.06
N TYR A 143 4.37 15.32 -1.87
CA TYR A 143 4.35 15.40 -3.33
C TYR A 143 2.91 15.34 -3.86
N PHE A 144 2.10 16.35 -3.49
CA PHE A 144 0.67 16.40 -3.80
C PHE A 144 0.38 16.25 -5.29
N GLU A 145 1.17 16.91 -6.15
CA GLU A 145 0.99 16.87 -7.59
C GLU A 145 1.15 15.46 -8.19
N LYS A 146 1.92 14.59 -7.54
CA LYS A 146 2.05 13.18 -7.93
C LYS A 146 0.91 12.34 -7.40
N LEU A 147 0.50 12.60 -6.16
CA LEU A 147 -0.53 11.83 -5.47
C LEU A 147 -1.94 12.13 -5.99
N LYS A 148 -2.20 13.34 -6.51
CA LYS A 148 -3.49 13.68 -7.12
C LYS A 148 -3.81 12.86 -8.38
N ASP A 149 -2.78 12.36 -9.07
CA ASP A 149 -2.93 11.53 -10.27
C ASP A 149 -3.25 10.06 -9.95
N TYR A 150 -3.28 9.70 -8.66
CA TYR A 150 -3.83 8.42 -8.24
C TYR A 150 -5.34 8.45 -8.45
N PHE A 151 -5.86 7.62 -9.35
CA PHE A 151 -7.29 7.54 -9.72
C PHE A 151 -8.13 7.00 -8.57
N LEU A 152 -8.36 7.83 -7.57
CA LEU A 152 -9.10 7.51 -6.36
C LEU A 152 -10.31 8.44 -6.20
N ASN A 153 -11.38 7.94 -5.58
CA ASN A 153 -12.65 8.65 -5.52
C ASN A 153 -12.66 9.77 -4.47
N ILE A 154 -11.84 9.63 -3.42
CA ILE A 154 -11.84 10.52 -2.26
C ILE A 154 -10.41 10.77 -1.79
N ASN A 155 -10.08 12.04 -1.54
CA ASN A 155 -8.79 12.45 -1.00
C ASN A 155 -8.94 12.92 0.45
N ASN A 156 -8.06 12.48 1.33
CA ASN A 156 -7.98 12.87 2.73
C ASN A 156 -6.55 13.29 3.07
N TYR A 157 -6.40 14.45 3.71
CA TYR A 157 -5.12 15.04 4.10
C TYR A 157 -5.10 15.24 5.62
N THR A 158 -3.96 14.96 6.23
CA THR A 158 -3.67 15.32 7.63
C THR A 158 -2.21 15.78 7.78
#